data_900d9eef41ed699a34dbd8f2e4083e78
#
_entry.id   900d9eef41ed699a34dbd8f2e4083e78
#
_cell.length_a   1.000
_cell.length_b   1.000
_cell.length_c   1.000
_cell.angle_alpha   90.00
_cell.angle_beta   90.00
_cell.angle_gamma   90.00
#
_symmetry.space_group_name_H-M   'P 1'
#
loop_
_entity.id
_entity.type
_entity.pdbx_description
1 polymer ?
#
loop_
_entity_poly.entity_id
_entity_poly.type
_entity_poly.pdbx_seq_one_letter_code
_entity_poly.pdbx_strand_id
1 'polypeptide(L)'
;MIRIVDEHHEALAEWSRYRRTLPSPPSLLTFDHHTDTLPAFGRAAKSEPERRELVAAFDFRRDDSVTEALSRLRHDEHIDLALRGGVVSRAVIVAHADHPGCANDRIRVVCDRSWPDLQLLLNDPVRFAPLARRVFEDDFLAARLAEAEFAPEEGFIFDLDLDYLLTAEALGPDRKTVLRHLLARAGLVTISREADWVRLLKLEPLLTPDSLLASFRFFALSTIP
;
A
#
# COMPACT_ATOMS: atom_id res chain seq x y z
N MET A 1 1.41 -15.95 0.66
CA MET A 1 1.11 -15.89 -0.80
C MET A 1 1.53 -14.51 -1.31
N ILE A 2 2.23 -14.42 -2.49
CA ILE A 2 2.65 -13.14 -3.09
C ILE A 2 1.90 -12.93 -4.41
N ARG A 3 1.36 -11.73 -4.62
CA ARG A 3 0.71 -11.27 -5.86
C ARG A 3 1.32 -9.95 -6.32
N ILE A 4 1.43 -9.77 -7.62
CA ILE A 4 2.00 -8.57 -8.24
C ILE A 4 0.95 -8.00 -9.17
N VAL A 5 0.78 -6.67 -9.12
CA VAL A 5 -0.12 -5.90 -9.98
C VAL A 5 0.68 -4.75 -10.62
N ASP A 6 0.18 -4.20 -11.70
CA ASP A 6 0.85 -3.09 -12.37
C ASP A 6 0.48 -1.75 -11.73
N GLU A 7 -0.80 -1.51 -11.50
CA GLU A 7 -1.33 -0.31 -10.87
C GLU A 7 -1.86 -0.63 -9.46
N HIS A 8 -1.68 0.28 -8.49
CA HIS A 8 -2.00 0.00 -7.09
C HIS A 8 -3.46 -0.39 -6.85
N HIS A 9 -4.41 0.29 -7.50
CA HIS A 9 -5.82 -0.04 -7.35
C HIS A 9 -6.21 -1.46 -7.80
N GLU A 10 -5.42 -2.11 -8.65
CA GLU A 10 -5.63 -3.49 -9.08
C GLU A 10 -5.44 -4.50 -7.93
N ALA A 11 -4.72 -4.10 -6.86
CA ALA A 11 -4.57 -4.92 -5.65
C ALA A 11 -5.92 -5.29 -5.03
N LEU A 12 -6.96 -4.46 -5.22
CA LEU A 12 -8.33 -4.76 -4.78
C LEU A 12 -8.85 -6.12 -5.30
N ALA A 13 -8.46 -6.53 -6.52
CA ALA A 13 -8.85 -7.83 -7.06
C ALA A 13 -8.23 -8.98 -6.26
N GLU A 14 -6.95 -8.87 -5.91
CA GLU A 14 -6.24 -9.88 -5.14
C GLU A 14 -6.73 -9.92 -3.68
N TRP A 15 -7.00 -8.74 -3.08
CA TRP A 15 -7.60 -8.63 -1.76
C TRP A 15 -9.00 -9.26 -1.73
N SER A 16 -9.81 -9.03 -2.76
CA SER A 16 -11.16 -9.64 -2.90
C SER A 16 -11.08 -11.17 -3.02
N ARG A 17 -10.15 -11.70 -3.81
CA ARG A 17 -9.91 -13.15 -3.92
C ARG A 17 -9.49 -13.75 -2.58
N TYR A 18 -8.55 -13.10 -1.88
CA TYR A 18 -8.09 -13.54 -0.56
C TYR A 18 -9.22 -13.47 0.47
N ARG A 19 -10.00 -12.38 0.50
CA ARG A 19 -11.16 -12.20 1.37
C ARG A 19 -12.16 -13.36 1.26
N ARG A 20 -12.37 -13.90 0.08
CA ARG A 20 -13.28 -15.05 -0.15
C ARG A 20 -12.82 -16.34 0.52
N THR A 21 -11.56 -16.46 0.88
CA THR A 21 -11.02 -17.64 1.58
C THR A 21 -11.10 -17.53 3.11
N LEU A 22 -11.51 -16.37 3.62
CA LEU A 22 -11.52 -16.07 5.05
C LEU A 22 -12.92 -15.96 5.63
N PRO A 23 -13.13 -16.34 6.90
CA PRO A 23 -14.42 -16.20 7.57
C PRO A 23 -14.77 -14.73 7.88
N SER A 24 -13.77 -13.88 8.09
CA SER A 24 -13.93 -12.46 8.43
C SER A 24 -12.96 -11.59 7.63
N PRO A 25 -13.26 -10.28 7.47
CA PRO A 25 -12.35 -9.37 6.78
C PRO A 25 -11.02 -9.22 7.51
N PRO A 26 -9.87 -9.38 6.82
CA PRO A 26 -8.55 -9.15 7.39
C PRO A 26 -8.30 -7.66 7.58
N SER A 27 -7.28 -7.30 8.38
CA SER A 27 -6.71 -5.95 8.35
C SER A 27 -5.77 -5.78 7.16
N LEU A 28 -5.60 -4.52 6.71
CA LEU A 28 -4.65 -4.11 5.68
C LEU A 28 -3.55 -3.27 6.31
N LEU A 29 -2.30 -3.58 5.98
CA LEU A 29 -1.15 -2.72 6.21
C LEU A 29 -0.51 -2.44 4.85
N THR A 30 -0.53 -1.19 4.42
CA THR A 30 0.08 -0.76 3.16
C THR A 30 1.21 0.22 3.40
N PHE A 31 2.24 0.12 2.56
CA PHE A 31 3.37 1.02 2.47
C PHE A 31 3.34 1.67 1.08
N ASP A 32 3.26 2.99 1.04
CA ASP A 32 3.02 3.75 -0.17
C ASP A 32 3.67 5.14 -0.05
N HIS A 33 4.13 5.70 -1.15
CA HIS A 33 4.54 7.10 -1.17
C HIS A 33 3.36 8.03 -0.92
N HIS A 34 2.18 7.66 -1.43
CA HIS A 34 0.92 8.38 -1.32
C HIS A 34 0.05 7.83 -0.18
N THR A 35 -1.16 8.30 -0.01
CA THR A 35 -2.05 7.78 1.04
C THR A 35 -3.24 7.01 0.51
N ASP A 36 -3.59 7.18 -0.74
CA ASP A 36 -4.68 6.48 -1.46
C ASP A 36 -6.02 6.41 -0.69
N THR A 37 -6.37 7.52 -0.03
CA THR A 37 -7.49 7.60 0.90
C THR A 37 -8.70 8.35 0.39
N LEU A 38 -8.78 8.60 -0.92
CA LEU A 38 -9.92 9.31 -1.50
C LEU A 38 -11.20 8.46 -1.47
N PRO A 39 -12.37 9.12 -1.47
CA PRO A 39 -13.64 8.42 -1.48
C PRO A 39 -13.81 7.56 -2.72
N ALA A 40 -14.18 6.28 -2.53
CA ALA A 40 -14.45 5.36 -3.62
C ALA A 40 -15.44 5.95 -4.63
N PHE A 41 -15.10 5.87 -5.92
CA PHE A 41 -15.85 6.45 -7.04
C PHE A 41 -16.05 7.97 -6.97
N GLY A 42 -15.23 8.68 -6.19
CA GLY A 42 -15.35 10.13 -6.03
C GLY A 42 -15.21 10.91 -7.33
N ARG A 43 -14.41 10.39 -8.27
CA ARG A 43 -14.21 10.99 -9.59
C ARG A 43 -15.12 10.41 -10.68
N ALA A 44 -15.65 9.21 -10.48
CA ALA A 44 -16.54 8.56 -11.47
C ALA A 44 -17.99 8.99 -11.31
N ALA A 45 -18.44 9.21 -10.08
CA ALA A 45 -19.82 9.59 -9.78
C ALA A 45 -20.06 11.09 -10.00
N LYS A 46 -21.22 11.44 -10.56
CA LYS A 46 -21.66 12.84 -10.78
C LYS A 46 -22.29 13.46 -9.55
N SER A 47 -22.66 12.63 -8.56
CA SER A 47 -23.33 13.05 -7.33
C SER A 47 -23.08 12.06 -6.19
N GLU A 48 -23.28 12.51 -4.95
CA GLU A 48 -23.15 11.64 -3.78
C GLU A 48 -24.17 10.48 -3.75
N PRO A 49 -25.44 10.64 -4.17
CA PRO A 49 -26.36 9.50 -4.33
C PRO A 49 -25.82 8.44 -5.32
N GLU A 50 -25.36 8.86 -6.50
CA GLU A 50 -24.79 7.94 -7.49
C GLU A 50 -23.53 7.22 -6.95
N ARG A 51 -22.68 7.94 -6.23
CA ARG A 51 -21.51 7.34 -5.58
C ARG A 51 -21.91 6.22 -4.61
N ARG A 52 -22.94 6.48 -3.79
CA ARG A 52 -23.47 5.47 -2.85
C ARG A 52 -24.05 4.26 -3.57
N GLU A 53 -24.72 4.46 -4.69
CA GLU A 53 -25.24 3.35 -5.52
C GLU A 53 -24.09 2.51 -6.08
N LEU A 54 -23.02 3.15 -6.60
CA LEU A 54 -21.84 2.44 -7.10
C LEU A 54 -21.16 1.63 -5.99
N VAL A 55 -20.99 2.21 -4.81
CA VAL A 55 -20.43 1.49 -3.64
C VAL A 55 -21.33 0.33 -3.22
N ALA A 56 -22.65 0.53 -3.19
CA ALA A 56 -23.61 -0.51 -2.81
C ALA A 56 -23.71 -1.66 -3.83
N ALA A 57 -23.42 -1.37 -5.11
CA ALA A 57 -23.39 -2.37 -6.17
C ALA A 57 -22.15 -3.27 -6.14
N PHE A 58 -21.10 -2.84 -5.44
CA PHE A 58 -19.85 -3.62 -5.33
C PHE A 58 -20.06 -4.87 -4.48
N ASP A 59 -19.74 -6.02 -5.07
CA ASP A 59 -19.71 -7.33 -4.38
C ASP A 59 -18.38 -8.03 -4.63
N PHE A 60 -17.52 -8.05 -3.61
CA PHE A 60 -16.21 -8.70 -3.68
C PHE A 60 -16.26 -10.21 -3.96
N ARG A 61 -17.43 -10.85 -3.80
CA ARG A 61 -17.62 -12.27 -4.06
C ARG A 61 -17.70 -12.60 -5.55
N ARG A 62 -17.93 -11.59 -6.38
CA ARG A 62 -18.17 -11.72 -7.82
C ARG A 62 -17.04 -11.05 -8.59
N ASP A 63 -16.34 -11.83 -9.44
CA ASP A 63 -15.23 -11.31 -10.24
C ASP A 63 -15.65 -10.24 -11.26
N ASP A 64 -16.85 -10.36 -11.83
CA ASP A 64 -17.41 -9.36 -12.73
C ASP A 64 -17.67 -8.03 -12.02
N SER A 65 -18.20 -8.06 -10.79
CA SER A 65 -18.39 -6.85 -9.98
C SER A 65 -17.05 -6.18 -9.60
N VAL A 66 -16.04 -6.97 -9.26
CA VAL A 66 -14.70 -6.45 -8.97
C VAL A 66 -14.08 -5.82 -10.23
N THR A 67 -14.21 -6.48 -11.39
CA THR A 67 -13.68 -5.96 -12.66
C THR A 67 -14.40 -4.67 -13.08
N GLU A 68 -15.71 -4.61 -12.92
CA GLU A 68 -16.47 -3.39 -13.19
C GLU A 68 -16.05 -2.25 -12.26
N ALA A 69 -15.88 -2.52 -10.97
CA ALA A 69 -15.42 -1.52 -10.03
C ALA A 69 -14.03 -0.97 -10.40
N LEU A 70 -13.06 -1.85 -10.71
CA LEU A 70 -11.72 -1.45 -11.13
C LEU A 70 -11.72 -0.58 -12.39
N SER A 71 -12.61 -0.84 -13.34
CA SER A 71 -12.72 -0.01 -14.55
C SER A 71 -13.17 1.44 -14.30
N ARG A 72 -13.73 1.71 -13.13
CA ARG A 72 -14.27 3.03 -12.73
C ARG A 72 -13.48 3.71 -11.63
N LEU A 73 -12.75 2.95 -10.80
CA LEU A 73 -11.90 3.48 -9.75
C LEU A 73 -10.68 4.21 -10.34
N ARG A 74 -10.21 5.17 -9.58
CA ARG A 74 -8.87 5.72 -9.73
C ARG A 74 -7.92 5.06 -8.75
N HIS A 75 -6.62 5.20 -9.01
CA HIS A 75 -5.55 4.58 -8.21
C HIS A 75 -5.63 4.90 -6.71
N ASP A 76 -6.18 6.04 -6.35
CA ASP A 76 -6.26 6.58 -4.98
C ASP A 76 -7.62 6.36 -4.27
N GLU A 77 -8.53 5.53 -4.84
CA GLU A 77 -9.91 5.34 -4.35
C GLU A 77 -10.19 3.91 -3.85
N HIS A 78 -9.29 2.96 -4.07
CA HIS A 78 -9.53 1.53 -3.89
C HIS A 78 -9.58 1.10 -2.42
N ILE A 79 -8.83 1.76 -1.53
CA ILE A 79 -8.82 1.42 -0.10
C ILE A 79 -10.18 1.73 0.56
N ASP A 80 -10.79 2.88 0.23
CA ASP A 80 -12.13 3.20 0.75
C ASP A 80 -13.17 2.20 0.24
N LEU A 81 -13.09 1.76 -1.03
CA LEU A 81 -13.99 0.73 -1.56
C LEU A 81 -13.77 -0.62 -0.86
N ALA A 82 -12.52 -1.02 -0.62
CA ALA A 82 -12.21 -2.26 0.09
C ALA A 82 -12.82 -2.29 1.50
N LEU A 83 -12.79 -1.15 2.22
CA LEU A 83 -13.40 -1.01 3.53
C LEU A 83 -14.92 -1.04 3.49
N ARG A 84 -15.54 -0.28 2.57
CA ARG A 84 -17.01 -0.20 2.44
C ARG A 84 -17.61 -1.50 1.95
N GLY A 85 -16.93 -2.17 1.04
CA GLY A 85 -17.33 -3.47 0.49
C GLY A 85 -17.05 -4.66 1.42
N GLY A 86 -16.40 -4.46 2.58
CA GLY A 86 -16.09 -5.53 3.52
C GLY A 86 -14.99 -6.49 3.05
N VAL A 87 -14.14 -6.04 2.16
CA VAL A 87 -12.92 -6.76 1.73
C VAL A 87 -11.90 -6.74 2.87
N VAL A 88 -11.71 -5.57 3.50
CA VAL A 88 -10.85 -5.40 4.67
C VAL A 88 -11.62 -4.78 5.82
N SER A 89 -11.20 -5.05 7.07
CA SER A 89 -11.84 -4.55 8.29
C SER A 89 -11.38 -3.15 8.67
N ARG A 90 -10.09 -2.89 8.52
CA ARG A 90 -9.39 -1.62 8.74
C ARG A 90 -8.18 -1.52 7.82
N ALA A 91 -7.70 -0.31 7.58
CA ALA A 91 -6.49 -0.06 6.83
C ALA A 91 -5.53 0.82 7.63
N VAL A 92 -4.27 0.43 7.66
CA VAL A 92 -3.15 1.24 8.16
C VAL A 92 -2.25 1.54 6.98
N ILE A 93 -1.97 2.81 6.77
CA ILE A 93 -1.15 3.30 5.67
C ILE A 93 0.08 3.97 6.27
N VAL A 94 1.25 3.45 5.95
CA VAL A 94 2.53 4.09 6.25
C VAL A 94 2.99 4.79 4.99
N ALA A 95 2.87 6.12 4.98
CA ALA A 95 3.10 6.91 3.78
C ALA A 95 4.22 7.94 3.96
N HIS A 96 4.75 8.39 2.82
CA HIS A 96 5.68 9.52 2.78
C HIS A 96 4.96 10.86 2.62
N ALA A 97 3.93 10.91 1.78
CA ALA A 97 3.16 12.12 1.56
C ALA A 97 2.13 12.34 2.67
N ASP A 98 2.01 13.58 3.12
CA ASP A 98 0.92 13.99 4.01
C ASP A 98 -0.35 14.24 3.18
N HIS A 99 -1.48 13.71 3.65
CA HIS A 99 -2.76 13.91 2.98
C HIS A 99 -3.80 14.49 3.95
N PRO A 100 -4.57 15.51 3.54
CA PRO A 100 -5.42 16.30 4.43
C PRO A 100 -6.66 15.59 4.97
N GLY A 101 -6.87 14.31 4.69
CA GLY A 101 -8.02 13.61 5.24
C GLY A 101 -8.27 12.23 4.66
N CYS A 102 -8.95 11.41 5.43
CA CYS A 102 -9.37 10.08 5.03
C CYS A 102 -10.88 10.05 4.82
N ALA A 103 -11.32 9.36 3.78
CA ALA A 103 -12.73 9.17 3.47
C ALA A 103 -13.45 8.23 4.46
N ASN A 104 -12.71 7.58 5.36
CA ASN A 104 -13.22 6.52 6.23
C ASN A 104 -12.50 6.54 7.58
N ASP A 105 -13.26 6.42 8.66
CA ASP A 105 -12.74 6.39 10.04
C ASP A 105 -11.95 5.12 10.39
N ARG A 106 -12.08 4.07 9.56
CA ARG A 106 -11.29 2.84 9.69
C ARG A 106 -9.94 2.91 8.98
N ILE A 107 -9.57 4.06 8.42
CA ILE A 107 -8.27 4.34 7.84
C ILE A 107 -7.41 5.08 8.88
N ARG A 108 -6.23 4.54 9.16
CA ARG A 108 -5.20 5.21 9.94
C ARG A 108 -4.00 5.48 9.04
N VAL A 109 -3.68 6.74 8.83
CA VAL A 109 -2.49 7.17 8.08
C VAL A 109 -1.39 7.58 9.07
N VAL A 110 -0.18 7.11 8.83
CA VAL A 110 1.04 7.50 9.54
C VAL A 110 2.04 8.00 8.51
N CYS A 111 2.35 9.29 8.58
CA CYS A 111 3.32 9.93 7.70
C CYS A 111 4.55 10.35 8.50
N ASP A 112 5.73 10.20 7.89
CA ASP A 112 6.94 10.77 8.47
C ASP A 112 7.02 12.27 8.18
N ARG A 113 6.82 13.09 9.21
CA ARG A 113 6.86 14.55 9.11
C ARG A 113 8.24 15.11 8.72
N SER A 114 9.29 14.30 8.80
CA SER A 114 10.61 14.67 8.30
C SER A 114 10.76 14.46 6.79
N TRP A 115 9.77 13.83 6.15
CA TRP A 115 9.77 13.61 4.72
C TRP A 115 9.48 14.93 3.98
N PRO A 116 10.25 15.25 2.94
CA PRO A 116 10.06 16.48 2.19
C PRO A 116 8.82 16.42 1.30
N ASP A 117 8.33 17.59 0.89
CA ASP A 117 7.42 17.63 -0.25
C ASP A 117 8.10 17.15 -1.54
N LEU A 118 7.29 16.76 -2.51
CA LEU A 118 7.77 16.20 -3.77
C LEU A 118 8.76 17.12 -4.49
N GLN A 119 8.50 18.43 -4.51
CA GLN A 119 9.37 19.38 -5.21
C GLN A 119 10.76 19.44 -4.57
N LEU A 120 10.82 19.43 -3.25
CA LEU A 120 12.08 19.43 -2.52
C LEU A 120 12.84 18.11 -2.68
N LEU A 121 12.13 16.98 -2.67
CA LEU A 121 12.69 15.65 -2.92
C LEU A 121 13.37 15.57 -4.30
N LEU A 122 12.68 16.05 -5.34
CA LEU A 122 13.20 16.03 -6.71
C LEU A 122 14.38 17.00 -6.93
N ASN A 123 14.40 18.12 -6.21
CA ASN A 123 15.47 19.13 -6.35
C ASN A 123 16.77 18.76 -5.58
N ASP A 124 16.66 18.00 -4.49
CA ASP A 124 17.83 17.63 -3.66
C ASP A 124 17.77 16.16 -3.21
N PRO A 125 17.80 15.20 -4.16
CA PRO A 125 17.69 13.78 -3.85
C PRO A 125 18.77 13.27 -2.90
N VAL A 126 19.98 13.82 -2.98
CA VAL A 126 21.12 13.39 -2.16
C VAL A 126 20.87 13.65 -0.66
N ARG A 127 20.23 14.77 -0.34
CA ARG A 127 19.88 15.12 1.03
C ARG A 127 18.94 14.10 1.68
N PHE A 128 18.02 13.53 0.91
CA PHE A 128 16.97 12.65 1.43
C PHE A 128 17.28 11.16 1.29
N ALA A 129 18.35 10.79 0.57
CA ALA A 129 18.78 9.40 0.45
C ALA A 129 18.99 8.69 1.81
N PRO A 130 19.60 9.31 2.86
CA PRO A 130 19.71 8.66 4.17
C PRO A 130 18.38 8.33 4.82
N LEU A 131 17.35 9.16 4.62
CA LEU A 131 16.00 8.91 5.12
C LEU A 131 15.34 7.77 4.35
N ALA A 132 15.42 7.79 3.02
CA ALA A 132 14.86 6.77 2.15
C ALA A 132 15.43 5.36 2.39
N ARG A 133 16.69 5.26 2.81
CA ARG A 133 17.34 3.97 3.14
C ARG A 133 16.75 3.31 4.38
N ARG A 134 16.19 4.09 5.30
CA ARG A 134 15.78 3.64 6.63
C ARG A 134 14.33 3.18 6.72
N VAL A 135 13.54 3.32 5.67
CA VAL A 135 12.07 3.13 5.71
C VAL A 135 11.63 1.75 6.20
N PHE A 136 12.48 0.75 6.11
CA PHE A 136 12.25 -0.60 6.65
C PHE A 136 13.24 -1.01 7.74
N GLU A 137 14.05 -0.09 8.28
CA GLU A 137 14.85 -0.40 9.47
C GLU A 137 13.95 -0.64 10.68
N ASP A 138 14.40 -1.53 11.58
CA ASP A 138 13.58 -2.02 12.70
C ASP A 138 13.07 -0.90 13.62
N ASP A 139 13.93 0.06 13.96
CA ASP A 139 13.55 1.19 14.81
C ASP A 139 12.54 2.13 14.15
N PHE A 140 12.75 2.42 12.86
CA PHE A 140 11.85 3.26 12.09
C PHE A 140 10.48 2.58 11.90
N LEU A 141 10.48 1.33 11.43
CA LEU A 141 9.26 0.59 11.17
C LEU A 141 8.48 0.32 12.45
N ALA A 142 9.15 -0.08 13.55
CA ALA A 142 8.50 -0.27 14.84
C ALA A 142 7.83 1.01 15.36
N ALA A 143 8.50 2.16 15.19
CA ALA A 143 7.91 3.45 15.59
C ALA A 143 6.65 3.78 14.78
N ARG A 144 6.64 3.54 13.45
CA ARG A 144 5.45 3.77 12.60
C ARG A 144 4.30 2.83 12.96
N LEU A 145 4.57 1.56 13.21
CA LEU A 145 3.55 0.60 13.63
C LEU A 145 2.96 0.95 15.00
N ALA A 146 3.80 1.40 15.95
CA ALA A 146 3.34 1.86 17.25
C ALA A 146 2.46 3.12 17.15
N GLU A 147 2.85 4.11 16.33
CA GLU A 147 2.06 5.31 16.06
C GLU A 147 0.71 4.96 15.40
N ALA A 148 0.71 3.97 14.52
CA ALA A 148 -0.50 3.46 13.87
C ALA A 148 -1.38 2.61 14.79
N GLU A 149 -0.91 2.25 15.97
CA GLU A 149 -1.55 1.28 16.86
C GLU A 149 -1.82 -0.06 16.12
N PHE A 150 -0.88 -0.46 15.26
CA PHE A 150 -0.98 -1.68 14.48
C PHE A 150 -0.26 -2.83 15.15
N ALA A 151 -1.03 -3.83 15.56
CA ALA A 151 -0.53 -5.14 15.95
C ALA A 151 -0.92 -6.14 14.86
N PRO A 152 0.03 -6.78 14.18
CA PRO A 152 -0.28 -7.71 13.11
C PRO A 152 -1.01 -8.95 13.65
N GLU A 153 -2.21 -9.19 13.16
CA GLU A 153 -2.93 -10.45 13.35
C GLU A 153 -2.42 -11.49 12.34
N GLU A 154 -2.62 -12.78 12.60
CA GLU A 154 -2.31 -13.78 11.59
C GLU A 154 -3.24 -13.61 10.38
N GLY A 155 -2.68 -13.68 9.18
CA GLY A 155 -3.47 -13.61 7.95
C GLY A 155 -3.89 -12.22 7.51
N PHE A 156 -3.30 -11.14 8.06
CA PHE A 156 -3.54 -9.80 7.52
C PHE A 156 -2.98 -9.65 6.08
N ILE A 157 -3.40 -8.61 5.39
CA ILE A 157 -2.85 -8.24 4.07
C ILE A 157 -1.68 -7.29 4.28
N PHE A 158 -0.50 -7.69 3.82
CA PHE A 158 0.66 -6.81 3.64
C PHE A 158 0.66 -6.31 2.20
N ASP A 159 0.64 -5.02 2.03
CA ASP A 159 0.62 -4.38 0.72
C ASP A 159 1.81 -3.42 0.58
N LEU A 160 2.45 -3.41 -0.58
CA LEU A 160 3.57 -2.54 -0.89
C LEU A 160 3.39 -1.94 -2.26
N ASP A 161 3.28 -0.61 -2.29
CA ASP A 161 3.55 0.13 -3.52
C ASP A 161 5.06 0.33 -3.67
N LEU A 162 5.62 -0.04 -4.83
CA LEU A 162 7.06 0.04 -5.04
C LEU A 162 7.59 1.47 -5.07
N ASP A 163 6.75 2.46 -5.27
CA ASP A 163 7.12 3.87 -5.21
C ASP A 163 7.44 4.36 -3.78
N TYR A 164 7.08 3.57 -2.76
CA TYR A 164 7.56 3.75 -1.39
C TYR A 164 9.07 3.56 -1.27
N LEU A 165 9.67 2.77 -2.16
CA LEU A 165 11.09 2.41 -2.15
C LEU A 165 11.88 3.31 -3.10
N LEU A 166 12.45 4.38 -2.59
CA LEU A 166 13.18 5.36 -3.41
C LEU A 166 14.65 5.00 -3.63
N THR A 167 15.18 3.98 -2.91
CA THR A 167 16.55 3.48 -3.01
C THR A 167 16.59 1.96 -2.93
N ALA A 168 17.55 1.32 -3.58
CA ALA A 168 17.77 -0.13 -3.43
C ALA A 168 18.20 -0.51 -2.00
N GLU A 169 18.89 0.38 -1.30
CA GLU A 169 19.38 0.15 0.06
C GLU A 169 18.26 0.05 1.10
N ALA A 170 17.04 0.54 0.81
CA ALA A 170 15.87 0.35 1.65
C ALA A 170 15.59 -1.14 1.94
N LEU A 171 16.00 -2.03 1.03
CA LEU A 171 15.90 -3.49 1.15
C LEU A 171 17.22 -4.17 1.55
N GLY A 172 18.23 -3.40 1.96
CA GLY A 172 19.50 -3.92 2.43
C GLY A 172 19.33 -4.98 3.56
N PRO A 173 20.34 -5.85 3.76
CA PRO A 173 20.20 -7.05 4.60
C PRO A 173 20.04 -6.75 6.10
N ASP A 174 20.51 -5.59 6.55
CA ASP A 174 20.62 -5.28 7.96
C ASP A 174 19.33 -4.72 8.56
N ARG A 175 19.06 -5.05 9.84
CA ARG A 175 17.97 -4.45 10.65
C ARG A 175 16.58 -4.52 10.05
N LYS A 176 16.18 -5.69 9.53
CA LYS A 176 14.85 -5.94 8.92
C LYS A 176 14.06 -7.02 9.66
N THR A 177 14.27 -7.18 10.97
CA THR A 177 13.59 -8.20 11.78
C THR A 177 12.09 -7.95 11.84
N VAL A 178 11.68 -6.68 12.00
CA VAL A 178 10.28 -6.28 12.05
C VAL A 178 9.61 -6.56 10.70
N LEU A 179 10.23 -6.18 9.58
CA LEU A 179 9.69 -6.46 8.24
C LEU A 179 9.55 -7.98 8.00
N ARG A 180 10.56 -8.76 8.39
CA ARG A 180 10.48 -10.23 8.28
C ARG A 180 9.33 -10.80 9.11
N HIS A 181 9.14 -10.31 10.32
CA HIS A 181 8.03 -10.73 11.16
C HIS A 181 6.67 -10.39 10.54
N LEU A 182 6.51 -9.20 9.96
CA LEU A 182 5.29 -8.83 9.24
C LEU A 182 5.03 -9.77 8.05
N LEU A 183 6.03 -9.99 7.19
CA LEU A 183 5.88 -10.86 6.02
C LEU A 183 5.56 -12.31 6.39
N ALA A 184 6.15 -12.82 7.48
CA ALA A 184 5.89 -14.19 7.95
C ALA A 184 4.44 -14.38 8.44
N ARG A 185 3.79 -13.33 8.96
CA ARG A 185 2.41 -13.37 9.48
C ARG A 185 1.35 -12.96 8.45
N ALA A 186 1.76 -12.33 7.35
CA ALA A 186 0.86 -11.92 6.29
C ALA A 186 0.28 -13.15 5.55
N GLY A 187 -1.03 -13.22 5.41
CA GLY A 187 -1.68 -14.25 4.61
C GLY A 187 -1.60 -13.96 3.12
N LEU A 188 -1.63 -12.69 2.78
CA LEU A 188 -1.44 -12.17 1.42
C LEU A 188 -0.41 -11.04 1.45
N VAL A 189 0.52 -11.06 0.50
CA VAL A 189 1.42 -9.95 0.17
C VAL A 189 1.07 -9.48 -1.23
N THR A 190 0.65 -8.24 -1.38
CA THR A 190 0.49 -7.58 -2.69
C THR A 190 1.61 -6.60 -2.94
N ILE A 191 2.03 -6.48 -4.19
CA ILE A 191 3.09 -5.57 -4.63
C ILE A 191 2.58 -4.88 -5.88
N SER A 192 2.39 -3.57 -5.84
CA SER A 192 2.10 -2.76 -7.03
C SER A 192 3.40 -2.20 -7.61
N ARG A 193 3.50 -2.24 -8.95
CA ARG A 193 4.72 -1.81 -9.64
C ARG A 193 4.81 -0.30 -9.78
N GLU A 194 3.68 0.37 -10.00
CA GLU A 194 3.56 1.82 -10.18
C GLU A 194 4.74 2.42 -10.94
N ALA A 195 5.01 1.83 -12.11
CA ALA A 195 6.28 2.00 -12.80
C ALA A 195 6.63 3.47 -13.11
N ASP A 196 5.64 4.29 -13.38
CA ASP A 196 5.84 5.71 -13.70
C ASP A 196 6.19 6.52 -12.45
N TRP A 197 5.55 6.21 -11.31
CA TRP A 197 5.86 6.84 -10.03
C TRP A 197 7.25 6.43 -9.53
N VAL A 198 7.60 5.15 -9.59
CA VAL A 198 8.97 4.69 -9.26
C VAL A 198 10.01 5.43 -10.10
N ARG A 199 9.79 5.60 -11.42
CA ARG A 199 10.73 6.34 -12.28
C ARG A 199 10.84 7.81 -11.91
N LEU A 200 9.75 8.42 -11.49
CA LEU A 200 9.70 9.83 -11.07
C LEU A 200 10.38 10.06 -9.73
N LEU A 201 10.10 9.20 -8.74
CA LEU A 201 10.45 9.43 -7.33
C LEU A 201 11.82 8.87 -6.93
N LYS A 202 12.39 7.95 -7.68
CA LYS A 202 13.66 7.30 -7.36
C LYS A 202 14.80 8.28 -7.10
N LEU A 203 15.58 8.03 -6.06
CA LEU A 203 16.77 8.82 -5.70
C LEU A 203 18.05 8.29 -6.34
N GLU A 204 18.01 7.10 -6.93
CA GLU A 204 19.15 6.44 -7.57
C GLU A 204 18.89 6.32 -9.09
N PRO A 205 19.78 6.84 -9.95
CA PRO A 205 19.54 6.84 -11.41
C PRO A 205 19.30 5.45 -12.02
N LEU A 206 19.96 4.43 -11.50
CA LEU A 206 19.87 3.05 -12.00
C LEU A 206 18.71 2.24 -11.40
N LEU A 207 18.00 2.80 -10.42
CA LEU A 207 16.85 2.13 -9.82
C LEU A 207 15.72 1.99 -10.84
N THR A 208 15.15 0.81 -10.93
CA THR A 208 14.02 0.52 -11.82
C THR A 208 12.92 -0.24 -11.07
N PRO A 209 11.66 -0.18 -11.52
CA PRO A 209 10.59 -0.99 -10.93
C PRO A 209 10.92 -2.48 -10.89
N ASP A 210 11.55 -3.00 -11.95
CA ASP A 210 11.92 -4.42 -12.04
C ASP A 210 13.03 -4.79 -11.06
N SER A 211 14.01 -3.90 -10.84
CA SER A 211 15.08 -4.15 -9.86
C SER A 211 14.55 -4.12 -8.43
N LEU A 212 13.64 -3.18 -8.10
CA LEU A 212 12.97 -3.14 -6.80
C LEU A 212 12.10 -4.37 -6.57
N LEU A 213 11.29 -4.73 -7.55
CA LEU A 213 10.44 -5.91 -7.50
C LEU A 213 11.25 -7.19 -7.26
N ALA A 214 12.36 -7.36 -8.02
CA ALA A 214 13.23 -8.51 -7.85
C ALA A 214 13.85 -8.56 -6.46
N SER A 215 14.33 -7.43 -5.95
CA SER A 215 14.94 -7.32 -4.62
C SER A 215 13.93 -7.60 -3.50
N PHE A 216 12.73 -7.02 -3.57
CA PHE A 216 11.69 -7.27 -2.57
C PHE A 216 11.19 -8.72 -2.61
N ARG A 217 10.97 -9.29 -3.81
CA ARG A 217 10.60 -10.70 -3.93
C ARG A 217 11.64 -11.63 -3.35
N PHE A 218 12.91 -11.39 -3.64
CA PHE A 218 13.99 -12.19 -3.05
C PHE A 218 13.97 -12.11 -1.53
N PHE A 219 13.83 -10.90 -0.97
CA PHE A 219 13.72 -10.68 0.46
C PHE A 219 12.50 -11.40 1.05
N ALA A 220 11.32 -11.24 0.47
CA ALA A 220 10.08 -11.85 0.95
C ALA A 220 10.13 -13.39 0.89
N LEU A 221 10.59 -13.97 -0.22
CA LEU A 221 10.73 -15.43 -0.38
C LEU A 221 11.75 -16.05 0.59
N SER A 222 12.77 -15.29 1.01
CA SER A 222 13.71 -15.73 2.05
C SER A 222 13.13 -15.69 3.47
N THR A 223 11.93 -15.15 3.63
CA THR A 223 11.31 -14.86 4.92
C THR A 223 10.04 -15.69 5.15
N ILE A 224 9.24 -15.86 4.10
CA ILE A 224 7.98 -16.62 4.16
C ILE A 224 8.33 -18.12 4.12
N PRO A 225 7.90 -18.91 5.12
CA PRO A 225 8.19 -20.34 5.20
C PRO A 225 7.56 -21.14 4.07
#